data_46a196656e0dbd390b2456ed5fbf8690
#
_entry.id   46a196656e0dbd390b2456ed5fbf8690
#
_cell.length_a   1.000
_cell.length_b   1.000
_cell.length_c   1.000
_cell.angle_alpha   90.00
_cell.angle_beta   90.00
_cell.angle_gamma   90.00
#
_symmetry.space_group_name_H-M   'P 1'
#
loop_
_entity.id
_entity.type
_entity.pdbx_description
1 polymer ?
#
loop_
_entity_poly.entity_id
_entity_poly.type
_entity_poly.pdbx_seq_one_letter_code
_entity_poly.pdbx_strand_id
1 'polypeptide(L)'
;MYFLLLVMFGYRDPLLGIISAIAITLSLLVHEFGHALMARRLRHDPSIMLHGLGGLTARSRRGRDVDEAAIVAMGPAAGLALGLVVFGLLLVVAPFAGTAPLVVAFVHSLLYYCIVWNLLNLLPLWPLDGGQLMRLGLGRWLSSQRASQISHGASLLVIAFLGMYLFRSGGMSIFNGMILLMLGMQNFQALQGQAASEEVAAPRTNSLAAELVASAKDALKEGNFKEAARRAHQARAQEGIPPATMEKVWEILGLATEQLGEHEEALAYLRRARANDAVRAATERCLTQLGRADELATMEQRWATNPKIVPMRGFLIGALTFISVAIAFVFISPIFDILF
;
A
#
# COMPACT_ATOMS: atom_id res chain seq x y z
N MET A 1 14.48 -14.03 -3.76
CA MET A 1 15.35 -15.20 -4.05
C MET A 1 14.57 -16.51 -4.05
N TYR A 2 13.81 -16.87 -3.00
CA TYR A 2 13.03 -18.12 -2.94
C TYR A 2 11.99 -18.26 -4.06
N PHE A 3 11.27 -17.20 -4.42
CA PHE A 3 10.28 -17.23 -5.49
C PHE A 3 10.91 -17.51 -6.87
N LEU A 4 12.08 -16.90 -7.17
CA LEU A 4 12.84 -17.16 -8.40
C LEU A 4 13.31 -18.60 -8.49
N LEU A 5 13.82 -19.15 -7.39
CA LEU A 5 14.21 -20.56 -7.30
C LEU A 5 13.01 -21.47 -7.55
N LEU A 6 11.84 -21.13 -7.04
CA LEU A 6 10.62 -21.88 -7.17
C LEU A 6 10.10 -21.90 -8.60
N VAL A 7 10.17 -20.74 -9.30
CA VAL A 7 9.87 -20.67 -10.74
C VAL A 7 10.88 -21.49 -11.54
N MET A 8 12.18 -21.40 -11.22
CA MET A 8 13.21 -22.21 -11.88
C MET A 8 12.99 -23.72 -11.71
N PHE A 9 12.70 -24.18 -10.50
CA PHE A 9 12.52 -25.61 -10.21
C PHE A 9 11.12 -26.13 -10.52
N GLY A 10 10.14 -25.24 -10.79
CA GLY A 10 8.78 -25.62 -11.17
C GLY A 10 8.68 -26.16 -12.59
N TYR A 11 9.68 -25.90 -13.43
CA TYR A 11 9.72 -26.39 -14.82
C TYR A 11 10.49 -27.72 -14.91
N ARG A 12 9.98 -28.62 -15.77
CA ARG A 12 10.70 -29.88 -16.10
C ARG A 12 11.98 -29.62 -16.91
N ASP A 13 11.97 -28.54 -17.71
CA ASP A 13 13.14 -28.08 -18.47
C ASP A 13 13.80 -26.92 -17.71
N PRO A 14 15.05 -27.09 -17.24
CA PRO A 14 15.78 -26.03 -16.52
C PRO A 14 15.97 -24.75 -17.34
N LEU A 15 16.10 -24.85 -18.66
CA LEU A 15 16.28 -23.68 -19.54
C LEU A 15 15.01 -22.84 -19.58
N LEU A 16 13.85 -23.46 -19.70
CA LEU A 16 12.56 -22.77 -19.61
C LEU A 16 12.35 -22.14 -18.21
N GLY A 17 12.80 -22.84 -17.17
CA GLY A 17 12.81 -22.29 -15.82
C GLY A 17 13.63 -21.03 -15.69
N ILE A 18 14.84 -20.98 -16.26
CA ILE A 18 15.69 -19.79 -16.28
C ILE A 18 15.04 -18.65 -17.08
N ILE A 19 14.51 -18.95 -18.28
CA ILE A 19 13.82 -17.97 -19.10
C ILE A 19 12.64 -17.34 -18.34
N SER A 20 11.83 -18.17 -17.69
CA SER A 20 10.69 -17.71 -16.88
C SER A 20 11.14 -16.88 -15.67
N ALA A 21 12.25 -17.26 -15.03
CA ALA A 21 12.81 -16.49 -13.91
C ALA A 21 13.29 -15.10 -14.34
N ILE A 22 13.89 -14.99 -15.53
CA ILE A 22 14.29 -13.70 -16.10
C ILE A 22 13.04 -12.87 -16.45
N ALA A 23 12.06 -13.48 -17.09
CA ALA A 23 10.83 -12.82 -17.51
C ALA A 23 10.03 -12.26 -16.31
N ILE A 24 9.85 -13.05 -15.25
CA ILE A 24 9.15 -12.57 -14.05
C ILE A 24 9.93 -11.48 -13.33
N THR A 25 11.26 -11.59 -13.26
CA THR A 25 12.10 -10.55 -12.66
C THR A 25 11.96 -9.22 -13.40
N LEU A 26 11.96 -9.26 -14.72
CA LEU A 26 11.78 -8.05 -15.54
C LEU A 26 10.39 -7.45 -15.37
N SER A 27 9.34 -8.28 -15.36
CA SER A 27 7.97 -7.83 -15.09
C SER A 27 7.83 -7.18 -13.72
N LEU A 28 8.42 -7.80 -12.68
CA LEU A 28 8.43 -7.27 -11.32
C LEU A 28 9.18 -5.94 -11.21
N LEU A 29 10.34 -5.84 -11.83
CA LEU A 29 11.13 -4.61 -11.84
C LEU A 29 10.33 -3.46 -12.47
N VAL A 30 9.69 -3.68 -13.63
CA VAL A 30 8.88 -2.64 -14.27
C VAL A 30 7.69 -2.23 -13.41
N HIS A 31 7.05 -3.18 -12.74
CA HIS A 31 6.00 -2.92 -11.76
C HIS A 31 6.51 -2.02 -10.62
N GLU A 32 7.61 -2.36 -9.96
CA GLU A 32 8.18 -1.56 -8.87
C GLU A 32 8.67 -0.18 -9.34
N PHE A 33 9.23 -0.10 -10.56
CA PHE A 33 9.57 1.19 -11.17
C PHE A 33 8.34 2.06 -11.41
N GLY A 34 7.19 1.47 -11.73
CA GLY A 34 5.92 2.20 -11.82
C GLY A 34 5.60 2.95 -10.52
N HIS A 35 5.65 2.27 -9.38
CA HIS A 35 5.48 2.88 -8.07
C HIS A 35 6.52 3.96 -7.79
N ALA A 36 7.79 3.65 -8.01
CA ALA A 36 8.90 4.54 -7.69
C ALA A 36 8.88 5.82 -8.55
N LEU A 37 8.62 5.70 -9.85
CA LEU A 37 8.55 6.85 -10.76
C LEU A 37 7.40 7.80 -10.38
N MET A 38 6.23 7.22 -10.04
CA MET A 38 5.10 8.03 -9.58
C MET A 38 5.37 8.69 -8.24
N ALA A 39 5.97 7.97 -7.29
CA ALA A 39 6.40 8.53 -6.02
C ALA A 39 7.38 9.70 -6.23
N ARG A 40 8.39 9.52 -7.08
CA ARG A 40 9.36 10.57 -7.42
C ARG A 40 8.70 11.78 -8.09
N ARG A 41 7.74 11.55 -8.99
CA ARG A 41 6.96 12.63 -9.63
C ARG A 41 6.18 13.44 -8.60
N LEU A 42 5.70 12.81 -7.55
CA LEU A 42 5.00 13.44 -6.43
C LEU A 42 5.95 13.96 -5.33
N ARG A 43 7.25 14.06 -5.62
CA ARG A 43 8.31 14.57 -4.73
C ARG A 43 8.49 13.76 -3.44
N HIS A 44 8.28 12.44 -3.51
CA HIS A 44 8.72 11.50 -2.49
C HIS A 44 10.08 10.92 -2.87
N ASP A 45 10.86 10.51 -1.87
CA ASP A 45 12.12 9.80 -2.07
C ASP A 45 11.88 8.29 -1.98
N PRO A 46 11.63 7.61 -3.12
CA PRO A 46 11.39 6.18 -3.12
C PRO A 46 12.71 5.40 -3.05
N SER A 47 12.72 4.31 -2.30
CA SER A 47 13.74 3.27 -2.37
C SER A 47 13.08 1.94 -2.74
N ILE A 48 13.63 1.26 -3.74
CA ILE A 48 13.14 -0.04 -4.18
C ILE A 48 13.95 -1.12 -3.48
N MET A 49 13.28 -2.00 -2.75
CA MET A 49 13.88 -3.18 -2.12
C MET A 49 13.21 -4.43 -2.68
N LEU A 50 13.98 -5.29 -3.33
CA LEU A 50 13.51 -6.58 -3.81
C LEU A 50 13.63 -7.61 -2.69
N HIS A 51 12.52 -8.20 -2.29
CA HIS A 51 12.43 -9.26 -1.30
C HIS A 51 12.12 -10.61 -1.94
N GLY A 52 12.19 -11.67 -1.15
CA GLY A 52 11.97 -13.03 -1.66
C GLY A 52 10.57 -13.32 -2.23
N LEU A 53 9.56 -12.54 -1.88
CA LEU A 53 8.16 -12.69 -2.31
C LEU A 53 7.67 -11.55 -3.23
N GLY A 54 8.54 -10.60 -3.59
CA GLY A 54 8.16 -9.47 -4.44
C GLY A 54 9.07 -8.27 -4.25
N GLY A 55 8.66 -7.12 -4.77
CA GLY A 55 9.28 -5.83 -4.53
C GLY A 55 8.58 -5.07 -3.40
N LEU A 56 9.30 -4.18 -2.76
CA LEU A 56 8.76 -3.20 -1.83
C LEU A 56 9.35 -1.84 -2.18
N THR A 57 8.49 -0.91 -2.57
CA THR A 57 8.88 0.49 -2.72
C THR A 57 8.66 1.22 -1.40
N ALA A 58 9.73 1.35 -0.61
CA ALA A 58 9.72 2.11 0.63
C ALA A 58 9.80 3.61 0.34
N ARG A 59 9.19 4.45 1.19
CA ARG A 59 9.12 5.90 1.06
C ARG A 59 9.34 6.58 2.39
N SER A 60 10.03 7.72 2.38
CA SER A 60 10.34 8.50 3.58
C SER A 60 9.12 9.23 4.19
N ARG A 61 8.06 9.47 3.39
CA ARG A 61 6.84 10.17 3.82
C ARG A 61 5.61 9.53 3.21
N ARG A 62 4.50 9.53 3.95
CA ARG A 62 3.18 9.21 3.44
C ARG A 62 2.56 10.49 2.87
N GLY A 63 2.09 10.43 1.62
CA GLY A 63 1.42 11.52 0.95
C GLY A 63 -0.06 11.65 1.32
N ARG A 64 -0.78 12.51 0.59
CA ARG A 64 -2.24 12.54 0.63
C ARG A 64 -2.77 11.20 0.10
N ASP A 65 -3.94 10.77 0.55
CA ASP A 65 -4.53 9.48 0.14
C ASP A 65 -4.70 9.36 -1.39
N VAL A 66 -4.90 10.48 -2.10
CA VAL A 66 -4.96 10.52 -3.58
C VAL A 66 -3.58 10.24 -4.19
N ASP A 67 -2.52 10.83 -3.63
CA ASP A 67 -1.14 10.64 -4.09
C ASP A 67 -0.72 9.19 -3.81
N GLU A 68 -1.09 8.65 -2.65
CA GLU A 68 -0.87 7.23 -2.30
C GLU A 68 -1.59 6.29 -3.27
N ALA A 69 -2.85 6.56 -3.59
CA ALA A 69 -3.61 5.76 -4.54
C ALA A 69 -2.99 5.81 -5.95
N ALA A 70 -2.54 6.99 -6.40
CA ALA A 70 -1.85 7.14 -7.68
C ALA A 70 -0.53 6.35 -7.72
N ILE A 71 0.25 6.38 -6.63
CA ILE A 71 1.51 5.63 -6.54
C ILE A 71 1.22 4.13 -6.58
N VAL A 72 0.26 3.64 -5.78
CA VAL A 72 -0.09 2.22 -5.72
C VAL A 72 -0.66 1.72 -7.06
N ALA A 73 -1.46 2.52 -7.76
CA ALA A 73 -2.01 2.14 -9.07
C ALA A 73 -0.97 2.09 -10.19
N MET A 74 0.13 2.87 -10.05
CA MET A 74 1.13 2.96 -11.13
C MET A 74 2.00 1.73 -11.30
N GLY A 75 2.17 0.88 -10.29
CA GLY A 75 2.86 -0.40 -10.43
C GLY A 75 2.14 -1.32 -11.42
N PRO A 76 0.90 -1.73 -11.11
CA PRO A 76 0.13 -2.55 -12.04
C PRO A 76 -0.06 -1.90 -13.41
N ALA A 77 -0.28 -0.57 -13.48
CA ALA A 77 -0.42 0.13 -14.75
C ALA A 77 0.85 0.05 -15.62
N ALA A 78 2.03 0.21 -15.02
CA ALA A 78 3.31 0.08 -15.74
C ALA A 78 3.54 -1.36 -16.24
N GLY A 79 3.24 -2.36 -15.40
CA GLY A 79 3.34 -3.76 -15.80
C GLY A 79 2.39 -4.15 -16.92
N LEU A 80 1.12 -3.72 -16.85
CA LEU A 80 0.14 -3.94 -17.92
C LEU A 80 0.52 -3.19 -19.21
N ALA A 81 1.06 -1.97 -19.12
CA ALA A 81 1.56 -1.23 -20.27
C ALA A 81 2.73 -1.97 -20.97
N LEU A 82 3.67 -2.52 -20.18
CA LEU A 82 4.69 -3.40 -20.71
C LEU A 82 4.06 -4.63 -21.38
N GLY A 83 3.03 -5.23 -20.77
CA GLY A 83 2.31 -6.36 -21.35
C GLY A 83 1.73 -6.06 -22.73
N LEU A 84 1.17 -4.86 -22.95
CA LEU A 84 0.70 -4.43 -24.28
C LEU A 84 1.83 -4.34 -25.31
N VAL A 85 3.00 -3.81 -24.91
CA VAL A 85 4.18 -3.73 -25.78
C VAL A 85 4.68 -5.14 -26.13
N VAL A 86 4.75 -6.03 -25.13
CA VAL A 86 5.20 -7.42 -25.29
C VAL A 86 4.21 -8.21 -26.15
N PHE A 87 2.90 -7.95 -26.04
CA PHE A 87 1.90 -8.54 -26.93
C PHE A 87 2.14 -8.16 -28.38
N GLY A 88 2.38 -6.88 -28.65
CA GLY A 88 2.74 -6.43 -30.00
C GLY A 88 4.02 -7.10 -30.52
N LEU A 89 5.04 -7.26 -29.64
CA LEU A 89 6.26 -7.99 -29.99
C LEU A 89 5.99 -9.47 -30.29
N LEU A 90 5.10 -10.12 -29.52
CA LEU A 90 4.73 -11.50 -29.76
C LEU A 90 4.15 -11.70 -31.17
N LEU A 91 3.31 -10.80 -31.67
CA LEU A 91 2.74 -10.86 -33.01
C LEU A 91 3.84 -10.82 -34.10
N VAL A 92 4.95 -10.13 -33.81
CA VAL A 92 6.10 -10.04 -34.73
C VAL A 92 6.97 -11.29 -34.67
N VAL A 93 7.21 -11.86 -33.47
CA VAL A 93 8.14 -13.00 -33.34
C VAL A 93 7.48 -14.37 -33.48
N ALA A 94 6.17 -14.47 -33.33
CA ALA A 94 5.44 -15.74 -33.42
C ALA A 94 5.67 -16.49 -34.73
N PRO A 95 5.72 -15.81 -35.92
CA PRO A 95 6.02 -16.49 -37.18
C PRO A 95 7.39 -17.19 -37.24
N PHE A 96 8.32 -16.78 -36.35
CA PHE A 96 9.68 -17.32 -36.28
C PHE A 96 9.84 -18.40 -35.20
N ALA A 97 8.73 -18.91 -34.62
CA ALA A 97 8.76 -19.88 -33.53
C ALA A 97 9.61 -21.11 -33.82
N GLY A 98 9.58 -21.60 -35.05
CA GLY A 98 10.40 -22.75 -35.50
C GLY A 98 11.91 -22.46 -35.59
N THR A 99 12.32 -21.20 -35.79
CA THR A 99 13.73 -20.81 -35.93
C THR A 99 14.31 -20.15 -34.66
N ALA A 100 13.44 -19.63 -33.78
CA ALA A 100 13.84 -18.92 -32.58
C ALA A 100 12.96 -19.32 -31.34
N PRO A 101 12.89 -20.62 -31.00
CA PRO A 101 11.95 -21.11 -29.99
C PRO A 101 12.17 -20.47 -28.59
N LEU A 102 13.43 -20.23 -28.21
CA LEU A 102 13.75 -19.61 -26.92
C LEU A 102 13.30 -18.15 -26.83
N VAL A 103 13.38 -17.40 -27.93
CA VAL A 103 12.89 -16.01 -27.98
C VAL A 103 11.37 -15.98 -27.81
N VAL A 104 10.68 -16.86 -28.50
CA VAL A 104 9.22 -16.98 -28.39
C VAL A 104 8.82 -17.41 -26.99
N ALA A 105 9.50 -18.39 -26.40
CA ALA A 105 9.27 -18.81 -25.02
C ALA A 105 9.48 -17.67 -24.00
N PHE A 106 10.52 -16.85 -24.20
CA PHE A 106 10.77 -15.68 -23.36
C PHE A 106 9.66 -14.63 -23.51
N VAL A 107 9.27 -14.29 -24.73
CA VAL A 107 8.22 -13.29 -24.98
C VAL A 107 6.88 -13.76 -24.41
N HIS A 108 6.52 -15.04 -24.55
CA HIS A 108 5.35 -15.63 -23.94
C HIS A 108 5.38 -15.55 -22.42
N SER A 109 6.49 -16.00 -21.82
CA SER A 109 6.65 -15.94 -20.36
C SER A 109 6.54 -14.51 -19.83
N LEU A 110 7.18 -13.56 -20.52
CA LEU A 110 7.14 -12.14 -20.14
C LEU A 110 5.73 -11.58 -20.24
N LEU A 111 5.00 -11.88 -21.32
CA LEU A 111 3.61 -11.47 -21.51
C LEU A 111 2.72 -12.05 -20.40
N TYR A 112 2.86 -13.33 -20.11
CA TYR A 112 2.14 -13.98 -19.02
C TYR A 112 2.34 -13.27 -17.69
N TYR A 113 3.58 -13.01 -17.28
CA TYR A 113 3.87 -12.35 -16.02
C TYR A 113 3.43 -10.88 -16.01
N CYS A 114 3.56 -10.17 -17.13
CA CYS A 114 3.07 -8.79 -17.23
C CYS A 114 1.54 -8.70 -17.07
N ILE A 115 0.79 -9.69 -17.51
CA ILE A 115 -0.67 -9.68 -17.40
C ILE A 115 -1.09 -10.29 -16.05
N VAL A 116 -0.75 -11.57 -15.83
CA VAL A 116 -1.27 -12.34 -14.68
C VAL A 116 -0.80 -11.74 -13.36
N TRP A 117 0.49 -11.42 -13.22
CA TRP A 117 1.03 -10.85 -11.98
C TRP A 117 0.40 -9.50 -11.64
N ASN A 118 0.23 -8.63 -12.63
CA ASN A 118 -0.35 -7.31 -12.39
C ASN A 118 -1.86 -7.37 -12.12
N LEU A 119 -2.59 -8.29 -12.73
CA LEU A 119 -4.00 -8.54 -12.41
C LEU A 119 -4.16 -9.14 -11.01
N LEU A 120 -3.30 -10.07 -10.62
CA LEU A 120 -3.27 -10.60 -9.25
C LEU A 120 -3.00 -9.49 -8.22
N ASN A 121 -2.06 -8.59 -8.51
CA ASN A 121 -1.79 -7.46 -7.64
C ASN A 121 -2.96 -6.47 -7.51
N LEU A 122 -3.89 -6.44 -8.45
CA LEU A 122 -5.11 -5.64 -8.37
C LEU A 122 -6.24 -6.32 -7.59
N LEU A 123 -6.09 -7.58 -7.17
CA LEU A 123 -7.08 -8.21 -6.30
C LEU A 123 -7.20 -7.44 -4.96
N PRO A 124 -8.41 -7.29 -4.37
CA PRO A 124 -8.61 -6.63 -3.08
C PRO A 124 -8.14 -7.52 -1.94
N LEU A 125 -6.91 -7.91 -2.01
CA LEU A 125 -6.25 -8.81 -1.10
C LEU A 125 -5.04 -8.10 -0.49
N TRP A 126 -5.10 -7.81 0.81
CA TRP A 126 -3.93 -7.32 1.53
C TRP A 126 -2.89 -8.45 1.65
N PRO A 127 -1.59 -8.23 1.34
CA PRO A 127 -0.90 -6.93 1.16
C PRO A 127 -0.76 -6.44 -0.30
N LEU A 128 -1.46 -7.03 -1.27
CA LEU A 128 -1.37 -6.65 -2.68
C LEU A 128 -1.85 -5.20 -2.91
N ASP A 129 -1.52 -4.63 -4.06
CA ASP A 129 -1.87 -3.24 -4.42
C ASP A 129 -3.37 -3.00 -4.42
N GLY A 130 -4.17 -3.95 -4.93
CA GLY A 130 -5.62 -3.86 -4.90
C GLY A 130 -6.19 -3.80 -3.49
N GLY A 131 -5.62 -4.52 -2.53
CA GLY A 131 -5.98 -4.42 -1.11
C GLY A 131 -5.62 -3.05 -0.52
N GLN A 132 -4.47 -2.49 -0.90
CA GLN A 132 -4.07 -1.15 -0.50
C GLN A 132 -4.99 -0.08 -1.10
N LEU A 133 -5.31 -0.17 -2.40
CA LEU A 133 -6.25 0.73 -3.08
C LEU A 133 -7.63 0.66 -2.46
N MET A 134 -8.12 -0.54 -2.16
CA MET A 134 -9.42 -0.73 -1.47
C MET A 134 -9.43 -0.03 -0.11
N ARG A 135 -8.38 -0.20 0.71
CA ARG A 135 -8.28 0.45 2.02
C ARG A 135 -8.23 1.97 1.90
N LEU A 136 -7.47 2.52 0.93
CA LEU A 136 -7.41 3.96 0.65
C LEU A 136 -8.77 4.48 0.19
N GLY A 137 -9.46 3.75 -0.68
CA GLY A 137 -10.80 4.08 -1.13
C GLY A 137 -11.81 4.11 0.01
N LEU A 138 -11.86 3.06 0.83
CA LEU A 138 -12.75 2.98 2.00
C LEU A 138 -12.43 4.05 3.05
N GLY A 139 -11.17 4.42 3.23
CA GLY A 139 -10.73 5.45 4.17
C GLY A 139 -11.25 6.85 3.86
N ARG A 140 -11.83 7.07 2.66
CA ARG A 140 -12.50 8.33 2.31
C ARG A 140 -13.86 8.51 2.99
N TRP A 141 -14.53 7.41 3.33
CA TRP A 141 -15.89 7.42 3.91
C TRP A 141 -15.94 6.83 5.32
N LEU A 142 -14.95 6.02 5.67
CA LEU A 142 -14.89 5.31 6.94
C LEU A 142 -13.67 5.76 7.75
N SER A 143 -13.73 5.56 9.07
CA SER A 143 -12.53 5.70 9.90
C SER A 143 -11.44 4.72 9.43
N SER A 144 -10.19 5.10 9.61
CA SER A 144 -9.01 4.29 9.22
C SER A 144 -9.10 2.86 9.76
N GLN A 145 -9.62 2.70 10.99
CA GLN A 145 -9.79 1.40 11.63
C GLN A 145 -10.87 0.56 10.91
N ARG A 146 -12.05 1.13 10.61
CA ARG A 146 -13.11 0.42 9.90
C ARG A 146 -12.70 0.08 8.46
N ALA A 147 -12.04 1.01 7.76
CA ALA A 147 -11.51 0.75 6.43
C ALA A 147 -10.51 -0.42 6.44
N SER A 148 -9.63 -0.48 7.43
CA SER A 148 -8.70 -1.60 7.61
C SER A 148 -9.41 -2.92 7.90
N GLN A 149 -10.37 -2.93 8.83
CA GLN A 149 -11.13 -4.14 9.17
C GLN A 149 -11.89 -4.71 7.96
N ILE A 150 -12.58 -3.85 7.21
CA ILE A 150 -13.30 -4.26 6.00
C ILE A 150 -12.32 -4.79 4.94
N SER A 151 -11.17 -4.14 4.76
CA SER A 151 -10.16 -4.59 3.79
C SER A 151 -9.60 -5.96 4.14
N HIS A 152 -9.27 -6.21 5.39
CA HIS A 152 -8.79 -7.53 5.83
C HIS A 152 -9.88 -8.60 5.79
N GLY A 153 -11.13 -8.25 6.15
CA GLY A 153 -12.27 -9.15 6.01
C GLY A 153 -12.54 -9.55 4.55
N ALA A 154 -12.53 -8.58 3.64
CA ALA A 154 -12.64 -8.84 2.20
C ALA A 154 -11.48 -9.70 1.67
N SER A 155 -10.25 -9.46 2.15
CA SER A 155 -9.09 -10.28 1.82
C SER A 155 -9.30 -11.74 2.19
N LEU A 156 -9.84 -12.03 3.38
CA LEU A 156 -10.16 -13.41 3.81
C LEU A 156 -11.20 -14.07 2.92
N LEU A 157 -12.23 -13.33 2.47
CA LEU A 157 -13.22 -13.86 1.53
C LEU A 157 -12.59 -14.20 0.17
N VAL A 158 -11.71 -13.33 -0.35
CA VAL A 158 -10.97 -13.58 -1.60
C VAL A 158 -10.07 -14.81 -1.46
N ILE A 159 -9.34 -14.95 -0.34
CA ILE A 159 -8.47 -16.11 -0.07
C ILE A 159 -9.31 -17.39 -0.04
N ALA A 160 -10.46 -17.38 0.65
CA ALA A 160 -11.36 -18.54 0.72
C ALA A 160 -11.89 -18.92 -0.67
N PHE A 161 -12.29 -17.92 -1.49
CA PHE A 161 -12.75 -18.15 -2.85
C PHE A 161 -11.64 -18.72 -3.74
N LEU A 162 -10.42 -18.16 -3.70
CA LEU A 162 -9.26 -18.66 -4.44
C LEU A 162 -8.89 -20.08 -4.02
N GLY A 163 -8.91 -20.36 -2.72
CA GLY A 163 -8.65 -21.69 -2.20
C GLY A 163 -9.67 -22.72 -2.68
N MET A 164 -10.96 -22.37 -2.65
CA MET A 164 -12.04 -23.20 -3.17
C MET A 164 -11.89 -23.45 -4.68
N TYR A 165 -11.59 -22.39 -5.45
CA TYR A 165 -11.38 -22.47 -6.89
C TYR A 165 -10.20 -23.39 -7.24
N LEU A 166 -9.03 -23.19 -6.62
CA LEU A 166 -7.84 -24.01 -6.84
C LEU A 166 -8.07 -25.47 -6.43
N PHE A 167 -8.82 -25.70 -5.34
CA PHE A 167 -9.17 -27.06 -4.92
C PHE A 167 -10.04 -27.76 -5.96
N ARG A 168 -11.07 -27.08 -6.48
CA ARG A 168 -12.00 -27.65 -7.47
C ARG A 168 -11.37 -27.85 -8.85
N SER A 169 -10.48 -26.97 -9.26
CA SER A 169 -9.78 -27.04 -10.56
C SER A 169 -8.59 -28.00 -10.57
N GLY A 170 -8.26 -28.62 -9.43
CA GLY A 170 -7.06 -29.47 -9.32
C GLY A 170 -5.74 -28.67 -9.27
N GLY A 171 -5.80 -27.33 -9.23
CA GLY A 171 -4.64 -26.46 -9.16
C GLY A 171 -4.07 -26.27 -7.73
N MET A 172 -4.65 -26.93 -6.72
CA MET A 172 -4.18 -26.86 -5.35
C MET A 172 -2.91 -27.68 -5.17
N SER A 173 -1.77 -26.99 -5.13
CA SER A 173 -0.48 -27.57 -4.71
C SER A 173 -0.19 -27.23 -3.26
N ILE A 174 0.73 -27.97 -2.63
CA ILE A 174 1.21 -27.67 -1.26
C ILE A 174 1.71 -26.23 -1.18
N PHE A 175 2.37 -25.75 -2.22
CA PHE A 175 2.88 -24.39 -2.29
C PHE A 175 1.78 -23.33 -2.35
N ASN A 176 0.78 -23.51 -3.24
CA ASN A 176 -0.37 -22.60 -3.32
C ASN A 176 -1.14 -22.58 -2.00
N GLY A 177 -1.30 -23.75 -1.36
CA GLY A 177 -1.91 -23.85 -0.04
C GLY A 177 -1.15 -23.10 1.04
N MET A 178 0.20 -23.21 1.06
CA MET A 178 1.05 -22.45 2.00
C MET A 178 0.93 -20.94 1.81
N ILE A 179 0.94 -20.45 0.56
CA ILE A 179 0.78 -19.02 0.29
C ILE A 179 -0.58 -18.53 0.78
N LEU A 180 -1.67 -19.23 0.43
CA LEU A 180 -3.02 -18.86 0.87
C LEU A 180 -3.14 -18.88 2.39
N LEU A 181 -2.55 -19.89 3.06
CA LEU A 181 -2.53 -19.97 4.52
C LEU A 181 -1.77 -18.79 5.14
N MET A 182 -0.58 -18.48 4.62
CA MET A 182 0.23 -17.34 5.09
C MET A 182 -0.53 -16.02 4.95
N LEU A 183 -1.12 -15.76 3.78
CA LEU A 183 -1.92 -14.55 3.54
C LEU A 183 -3.17 -14.53 4.43
N GLY A 184 -3.82 -15.67 4.62
CA GLY A 184 -4.95 -15.83 5.52
C GLY A 184 -4.60 -15.51 6.97
N MET A 185 -3.51 -16.06 7.47
CA MET A 185 -3.02 -15.78 8.83
C MET A 185 -2.66 -14.30 9.02
N GLN A 186 -1.98 -13.67 8.07
CA GLN A 186 -1.65 -12.24 8.14
C GLN A 186 -2.92 -11.37 8.24
N ASN A 187 -3.91 -11.63 7.38
CA ASN A 187 -5.16 -10.87 7.39
C ASN A 187 -5.99 -11.13 8.67
N PHE A 188 -6.01 -12.37 9.16
CA PHE A 188 -6.68 -12.73 10.40
C PHE A 188 -6.04 -12.06 11.63
N GLN A 189 -4.71 -12.09 11.73
CA GLN A 189 -3.97 -11.41 12.80
C GLN A 189 -4.20 -9.90 12.77
N ALA A 190 -4.25 -9.30 11.57
CA ALA A 190 -4.56 -7.88 11.41
C ALA A 190 -5.97 -7.53 11.91
N LEU A 191 -6.96 -8.39 11.68
CA LEU A 191 -8.31 -8.23 12.23
C LEU A 191 -8.33 -8.30 13.76
N GLN A 192 -7.51 -9.18 14.34
CA GLN A 192 -7.40 -9.29 15.81
C GLN A 192 -6.62 -8.14 16.47
N GLY A 193 -6.09 -7.19 15.69
CA GLY A 193 -5.27 -6.09 16.22
C GLY A 193 -3.86 -6.52 16.64
N GLN A 194 -3.47 -7.75 16.37
CA GLN A 194 -2.16 -8.30 16.75
C GLN A 194 -1.07 -7.96 15.72
N ALA A 195 -1.42 -7.57 14.50
CA ALA A 195 -0.46 -7.23 13.43
C ALA A 195 0.22 -5.86 13.63
N ALA A 196 -0.12 -5.11 14.67
CA ALA A 196 0.59 -3.87 15.00
C ALA A 196 2.00 -4.12 15.61
N SER A 197 2.37 -5.38 15.83
CA SER A 197 3.63 -5.74 16.52
C SER A 197 4.71 -6.32 15.59
N GLU A 198 4.39 -6.60 14.33
CA GLU A 198 5.35 -7.08 13.32
C GLU A 198 5.70 -6.05 12.24
N GLU A 199 5.63 -4.78 12.56
CA GLU A 199 6.49 -3.84 11.85
C GLU A 199 7.92 -4.21 12.27
N VAL A 200 8.63 -4.87 11.36
CA VAL A 200 10.07 -5.17 11.34
C VAL A 200 10.74 -4.80 12.66
N ALA A 201 11.31 -5.75 13.39
CA ALA A 201 12.07 -5.52 14.62
C ALA A 201 12.85 -4.20 14.52
N ALA A 202 12.16 -3.14 14.90
CA ALA A 202 12.70 -1.79 14.87
C ALA A 202 13.88 -1.80 15.86
N PRO A 203 15.02 -1.17 15.54
CA PRO A 203 16.12 -1.05 16.49
C PRO A 203 15.58 -0.57 17.84
N ARG A 204 16.18 -0.97 18.94
CA ARG A 204 15.75 -0.61 20.32
C ARG A 204 15.40 0.88 20.51
N THR A 205 16.01 1.78 19.72
CA THR A 205 15.70 3.22 19.63
C THR A 205 14.24 3.49 19.23
N ASN A 206 13.62 2.66 18.38
CA ASN A 206 12.23 2.84 17.95
C ASN A 206 11.22 2.39 19.02
N SER A 207 11.57 1.43 19.89
CA SER A 207 10.70 1.04 21.02
C SER A 207 10.62 2.16 22.06
N LEU A 208 11.76 2.79 22.36
CA LEU A 208 11.81 3.91 23.30
C LEU A 208 11.01 5.13 22.81
N ALA A 209 11.13 5.47 21.50
CA ALA A 209 10.34 6.55 20.93
C ALA A 209 8.83 6.25 20.99
N ALA A 210 8.41 5.01 20.73
CA ALA A 210 7.02 4.59 20.83
C ALA A 210 6.49 4.64 22.27
N GLU A 211 7.28 4.21 23.27
CA GLU A 211 6.94 4.28 24.68
C GLU A 211 6.81 5.74 25.16
N LEU A 212 7.75 6.60 24.75
CA LEU A 212 7.70 8.03 25.06
C LEU A 212 6.46 8.70 24.45
N VAL A 213 6.09 8.35 23.21
CA VAL A 213 4.87 8.86 22.57
C VAL A 213 3.61 8.37 23.28
N ALA A 214 3.55 7.09 23.67
CA ALA A 214 2.43 6.56 24.44
C ALA A 214 2.27 7.29 25.76
N SER A 215 3.35 7.43 26.51
CA SER A 215 3.39 8.13 27.78
C SER A 215 3.08 9.64 27.65
N ALA A 216 3.54 10.29 26.57
CA ALA A 216 3.18 11.67 26.27
C ALA A 216 1.69 11.84 25.99
N LYS A 217 1.10 10.88 25.28
CA LYS A 217 -0.34 10.86 24.97
C LYS A 217 -1.19 10.68 26.23
N ASP A 218 -0.76 9.86 27.17
CA ASP A 218 -1.48 9.67 28.42
C ASP A 218 -1.37 10.93 29.31
N ALA A 219 -0.19 11.56 29.41
CA ALA A 219 -0.04 12.85 30.07
C ALA A 219 -0.92 13.95 29.44
N LEU A 220 -1.08 13.95 28.10
CA LEU A 220 -1.98 14.88 27.41
C LEU A 220 -3.44 14.66 27.80
N LYS A 221 -3.89 13.42 27.93
CA LYS A 221 -5.26 13.08 28.38
C LYS A 221 -5.52 13.47 29.83
N GLU A 222 -4.51 13.35 30.68
CA GLU A 222 -4.56 13.72 32.08
C GLU A 222 -4.49 15.25 32.30
N GLY A 223 -4.35 16.04 31.23
CA GLY A 223 -4.22 17.50 31.30
C GLY A 223 -2.84 17.99 31.75
N ASN A 224 -1.85 17.11 31.84
CA ASN A 224 -0.48 17.46 32.19
C ASN A 224 0.30 17.87 30.92
N PHE A 225 -0.01 19.06 30.37
CA PHE A 225 0.50 19.52 29.09
C PHE A 225 2.02 19.73 29.08
N LYS A 226 2.61 20.18 30.18
CA LYS A 226 4.07 20.35 30.32
C LYS A 226 4.78 19.00 30.19
N GLU A 227 4.27 17.99 30.88
CA GLU A 227 4.85 16.65 30.83
C GLU A 227 4.63 15.99 29.47
N ALA A 228 3.45 16.18 28.86
CA ALA A 228 3.17 15.71 27.52
C ALA A 228 4.16 16.29 26.49
N ALA A 229 4.38 17.61 26.50
CA ALA A 229 5.35 18.28 25.64
C ALA A 229 6.78 17.78 25.89
N ARG A 230 7.18 17.66 27.16
CA ARG A 230 8.52 17.17 27.54
C ARG A 230 8.81 15.77 26.99
N ARG A 231 7.87 14.82 27.18
CA ARG A 231 8.02 13.44 26.68
C ARG A 231 7.99 13.38 25.15
N ALA A 232 7.16 14.18 24.51
CA ALA A 232 7.13 14.27 23.05
C ALA A 232 8.42 14.85 22.47
N HIS A 233 9.04 15.83 23.13
CA HIS A 233 10.38 16.31 22.78
C HIS A 233 11.46 15.25 22.96
N GLN A 234 11.42 14.47 24.02
CA GLN A 234 12.32 13.34 24.22
C GLN A 234 12.16 12.27 23.15
N ALA A 235 10.90 11.97 22.75
CA ALA A 235 10.64 11.07 21.63
C ALA A 235 11.24 11.61 20.33
N ARG A 236 11.06 12.92 20.05
CA ARG A 236 11.60 13.57 18.85
C ARG A 236 13.13 13.52 18.75
N ALA A 237 13.80 13.53 19.88
CA ALA A 237 15.28 13.51 19.95
C ALA A 237 15.88 12.12 19.67
N GLN A 238 15.08 11.06 19.57
CA GLN A 238 15.57 9.73 19.25
C GLN A 238 15.98 9.65 17.76
N GLU A 239 17.00 8.86 17.44
CA GLU A 239 17.40 8.61 16.06
C GLU A 239 16.53 7.54 15.40
N GLY A 240 16.32 7.65 14.09
CA GLY A 240 15.63 6.62 13.30
C GLY A 240 14.15 6.47 13.60
N ILE A 241 13.46 7.53 14.05
CA ILE A 241 12.03 7.50 14.35
C ILE A 241 11.22 7.26 13.07
N PRO A 242 10.29 6.28 13.07
CA PRO A 242 9.39 6.07 11.94
C PRO A 242 8.54 7.32 11.66
N PRO A 243 8.27 7.65 10.38
CA PRO A 243 7.45 8.81 10.02
C PRO A 243 6.08 8.84 10.70
N ALA A 244 5.43 7.68 10.84
CA ALA A 244 4.14 7.55 11.53
C ALA A 244 4.21 7.87 13.04
N THR A 245 5.33 7.57 13.68
CA THR A 245 5.58 7.92 15.09
C THR A 245 5.88 9.41 15.20
N MET A 246 6.65 9.97 14.27
CA MET A 246 6.94 11.41 14.23
C MET A 246 5.68 12.26 13.99
N GLU A 247 4.72 11.80 13.16
CA GLU A 247 3.42 12.48 13.00
C GLU A 247 2.68 12.60 14.34
N LYS A 248 2.69 11.54 15.15
CA LYS A 248 2.09 11.55 16.51
C LYS A 248 2.84 12.48 17.45
N VAL A 249 4.17 12.54 17.36
CA VAL A 249 4.97 13.49 18.12
C VAL A 249 4.56 14.93 17.80
N TRP A 250 4.42 15.27 16.52
CA TRP A 250 3.99 16.62 16.13
C TRP A 250 2.57 16.95 16.59
N GLU A 251 1.64 15.97 16.54
CA GLU A 251 0.29 16.12 17.06
C GLU A 251 0.29 16.44 18.56
N ILE A 252 1.00 15.63 19.36
CA ILE A 252 1.06 15.81 20.81
C ILE A 252 1.73 17.15 21.18
N LEU A 253 2.85 17.49 20.51
CA LEU A 253 3.52 18.78 20.71
C LEU A 253 2.58 19.94 20.40
N GLY A 254 1.90 19.90 19.26
CA GLY A 254 0.99 20.95 18.85
C GLY A 254 -0.18 21.14 19.81
N LEU A 255 -0.81 20.04 20.26
CA LEU A 255 -1.93 20.07 21.19
C LEU A 255 -1.47 20.52 22.59
N ALA A 256 -0.33 20.03 23.09
CA ALA A 256 0.18 20.39 24.39
C ALA A 256 0.62 21.86 24.46
N THR A 257 1.35 22.32 23.45
CA THR A 257 1.86 23.70 23.35
C THR A 257 0.72 24.71 23.17
N GLU A 258 -0.35 24.34 22.45
CA GLU A 258 -1.56 25.16 22.33
C GLU A 258 -2.22 25.39 23.71
N GLN A 259 -2.34 24.34 24.51
CA GLN A 259 -2.90 24.42 25.86
C GLN A 259 -2.01 25.18 26.85
N LEU A 260 -0.72 25.29 26.55
CA LEU A 260 0.23 26.12 27.32
C LEU A 260 0.18 27.60 26.93
N GLY A 261 -0.60 27.96 25.89
CA GLY A 261 -0.75 29.32 25.38
C GLY A 261 0.32 29.78 24.39
N GLU A 262 1.21 28.88 23.99
CA GLU A 262 2.32 29.16 23.06
C GLU A 262 1.85 28.98 21.61
N HIS A 263 0.89 29.81 21.15
CA HIS A 263 0.12 29.58 19.92
C HIS A 263 0.94 29.60 18.62
N GLU A 264 2.02 30.42 18.52
CA GLU A 264 2.90 30.41 17.36
C GLU A 264 3.68 29.10 17.22
N GLU A 265 4.23 28.62 18.33
CA GLU A 265 4.98 27.37 18.34
C GLU A 265 4.04 26.18 18.10
N ALA A 266 2.85 26.20 18.70
CA ALA A 266 1.81 25.19 18.49
C ALA A 266 1.44 25.09 16.99
N LEU A 267 1.25 26.22 16.28
CA LEU A 267 0.99 26.21 14.84
C LEU A 267 2.12 25.58 14.03
N ALA A 268 3.38 25.80 14.42
CA ALA A 268 4.52 25.19 13.74
C ALA A 268 4.49 23.65 13.83
N TYR A 269 4.03 23.10 14.96
CA TYR A 269 3.87 21.66 15.17
C TYR A 269 2.60 21.12 14.50
N LEU A 270 1.45 21.79 14.67
CA LEU A 270 0.16 21.38 14.09
C LEU A 270 0.20 21.32 12.55
N ARG A 271 0.95 22.20 11.89
CA ARG A 271 1.16 22.16 10.44
C ARG A 271 1.92 20.92 9.96
N ARG A 272 2.69 20.26 10.83
CA ARG A 272 3.45 19.04 10.55
C ARG A 272 2.71 17.78 10.97
N ALA A 273 1.71 17.94 11.86
CA ALA A 273 0.88 16.85 12.33
C ALA A 273 -0.08 16.36 11.24
N ARG A 274 -0.56 15.15 11.39
CA ARG A 274 -1.61 14.61 10.53
C ARG A 274 -2.92 15.34 10.82
N ALA A 275 -3.61 15.79 9.77
CA ALA A 275 -4.90 16.45 9.89
C ALA A 275 -5.96 15.49 10.47
N ASN A 276 -6.50 15.84 11.64
CA ASN A 276 -7.64 15.23 12.29
C ASN A 276 -8.48 16.32 12.96
N ASP A 277 -9.63 15.95 13.54
CA ASP A 277 -10.54 16.94 14.13
C ASP A 277 -9.91 17.68 15.31
N ALA A 278 -9.06 17.05 16.12
CA ALA A 278 -8.37 17.69 17.25
C ALA A 278 -7.31 18.69 16.76
N VAL A 279 -6.48 18.29 15.78
CA VAL A 279 -5.47 19.16 15.15
C VAL A 279 -6.14 20.35 14.47
N ARG A 280 -7.29 20.12 13.80
CA ARG A 280 -8.07 21.18 13.15
C ARG A 280 -8.56 22.20 14.19
N ALA A 281 -9.24 21.74 15.22
CA ALA A 281 -9.78 22.59 16.27
C ALA A 281 -8.68 23.41 17.01
N ALA A 282 -7.54 22.76 17.28
CA ALA A 282 -6.39 23.43 17.90
C ALA A 282 -5.79 24.49 16.95
N THR A 283 -5.66 24.19 15.66
CA THR A 283 -5.14 25.13 14.67
C THR A 283 -6.07 26.36 14.53
N GLU A 284 -7.38 26.14 14.53
CA GLU A 284 -8.39 27.21 14.48
C GLU A 284 -8.29 28.11 15.71
N ARG A 285 -8.20 27.54 16.93
CA ARG A 285 -7.99 28.31 18.17
C ARG A 285 -6.70 29.12 18.14
N CYS A 286 -5.57 28.51 17.70
CA CYS A 286 -4.31 29.22 17.59
C CYS A 286 -4.38 30.41 16.64
N LEU A 287 -4.95 30.23 15.42
CA LEU A 287 -5.09 31.28 14.43
C LEU A 287 -6.00 32.43 14.92
N THR A 288 -7.08 32.08 15.62
CA THR A 288 -7.99 33.06 16.25
C THR A 288 -7.28 33.88 17.32
N GLN A 289 -6.53 33.23 18.21
CA GLN A 289 -5.78 33.92 19.27
C GLN A 289 -4.66 34.82 18.74
N LEU A 290 -4.07 34.46 17.61
CA LEU A 290 -3.03 35.24 16.93
C LEU A 290 -3.58 36.35 16.01
N GLY A 291 -4.91 36.42 15.86
CA GLY A 291 -5.56 37.44 14.98
C GLY A 291 -5.30 37.20 13.47
N ARG A 292 -4.94 35.97 13.05
CA ARG A 292 -4.57 35.62 11.67
C ARG A 292 -5.80 35.15 10.87
N ALA A 293 -6.78 36.07 10.72
CA ALA A 293 -8.09 35.80 10.10
C ALA A 293 -7.97 35.34 8.64
N ASP A 294 -7.03 35.88 7.85
CA ASP A 294 -6.83 35.49 6.46
C ASP A 294 -6.37 34.04 6.30
N GLU A 295 -5.50 33.58 7.19
CA GLU A 295 -5.05 32.18 7.19
C GLU A 295 -6.16 31.25 7.66
N LEU A 296 -6.97 31.67 8.62
CA LEU A 296 -8.13 30.92 9.09
C LEU A 296 -9.14 30.73 7.94
N ALA A 297 -9.49 31.78 7.23
CA ALA A 297 -10.38 31.73 6.06
C ALA A 297 -9.84 30.81 4.95
N THR A 298 -8.53 30.89 4.67
CA THR A 298 -7.87 30.02 3.69
C THR A 298 -7.90 28.56 4.11
N MET A 299 -7.72 28.29 5.40
CA MET A 299 -7.76 26.95 5.96
C MET A 299 -9.18 26.37 5.91
N GLU A 300 -10.19 27.14 6.29
CA GLU A 300 -11.61 26.76 6.21
C GLU A 300 -12.02 26.45 4.77
N GLN A 301 -11.61 27.26 3.81
CA GLN A 301 -11.86 27.06 2.39
C GLN A 301 -11.22 25.76 1.88
N ARG A 302 -9.99 25.46 2.28
CA ARG A 302 -9.32 24.19 1.96
C ARG A 302 -10.01 22.97 2.58
N TRP A 303 -10.61 23.10 3.75
CA TRP A 303 -11.33 22.03 4.41
C TRP A 303 -12.77 21.88 3.90
N ALA A 304 -13.43 22.97 3.51
CA ALA A 304 -14.73 22.95 2.86
C ALA A 304 -14.70 22.34 1.45
N THR A 305 -13.59 22.56 0.71
CA THR A 305 -13.36 21.96 -0.61
C THR A 305 -12.89 20.53 -0.56
N ASN A 306 -12.64 19.95 0.63
CA ASN A 306 -12.31 18.53 0.79
C ASN A 306 -13.63 17.74 0.99
N PRO A 307 -14.24 17.20 -0.09
CA PRO A 307 -15.59 16.65 0.01
C PRO A 307 -15.58 15.38 0.86
N LYS A 308 -16.11 15.47 2.07
CA LYS A 308 -16.52 14.31 2.88
C LYS A 308 -17.67 13.53 2.25
N ILE A 309 -18.16 13.97 1.08
CA ILE A 309 -19.33 13.40 0.39
C ILE A 309 -18.96 13.17 -1.08
N VAL A 310 -18.38 12.01 -1.38
CA VAL A 310 -18.44 11.45 -2.73
C VAL A 310 -19.62 10.49 -2.75
N PRO A 311 -20.60 10.66 -3.68
CA PRO A 311 -21.83 9.88 -3.66
C PRO A 311 -21.54 8.38 -3.81
N MET A 312 -22.36 7.57 -3.16
CA MET A 312 -22.35 6.09 -3.15
C MET A 312 -22.22 5.44 -4.55
N ARG A 313 -22.46 6.21 -5.61
CA ARG A 313 -22.22 5.83 -7.01
C ARG A 313 -20.75 5.46 -7.31
N GLY A 314 -19.77 6.11 -6.70
CA GLY A 314 -18.35 5.78 -6.89
C GLY A 314 -17.95 4.43 -6.26
N PHE A 315 -18.57 4.07 -5.14
CA PHE A 315 -18.38 2.77 -4.51
C PHE A 315 -18.99 1.63 -5.34
N LEU A 316 -20.20 1.85 -5.88
CA LEU A 316 -20.85 0.89 -6.78
C LEU A 316 -20.07 0.69 -8.07
N ILE A 317 -19.54 1.76 -8.67
CA ILE A 317 -18.69 1.67 -9.87
C ILE A 317 -17.39 0.91 -9.55
N GLY A 318 -16.72 1.22 -8.44
CA GLY A 318 -15.52 0.50 -8.01
C GLY A 318 -15.79 -0.99 -7.72
N ALA A 319 -16.90 -1.31 -7.04
CA ALA A 319 -17.31 -2.68 -6.75
C ALA A 319 -17.72 -3.43 -8.03
N LEU A 320 -18.44 -2.78 -8.97
CA LEU A 320 -18.81 -3.36 -10.25
C LEU A 320 -17.60 -3.56 -11.18
N THR A 321 -16.69 -2.61 -11.24
CA THR A 321 -15.42 -2.78 -12.00
C THR A 321 -14.61 -3.92 -11.43
N PHE A 322 -14.61 -4.07 -10.11
CA PHE A 322 -13.93 -5.14 -9.41
C PHE A 322 -14.54 -6.52 -9.70
N ILE A 323 -15.88 -6.63 -9.61
CA ILE A 323 -16.60 -7.87 -9.95
C ILE A 323 -16.35 -8.20 -11.42
N SER A 324 -16.31 -7.21 -12.31
CA SER A 324 -16.02 -7.41 -13.75
C SER A 324 -14.59 -7.91 -13.98
N VAL A 325 -13.60 -7.43 -13.24
CA VAL A 325 -12.20 -7.92 -13.32
C VAL A 325 -12.09 -9.34 -12.77
N ALA A 326 -12.77 -9.66 -11.67
CA ALA A 326 -12.80 -11.03 -11.12
C ALA A 326 -13.51 -12.01 -12.07
N ILE A 327 -14.61 -11.58 -12.70
CA ILE A 327 -15.32 -12.36 -13.72
C ILE A 327 -14.43 -12.51 -14.96
N ALA A 328 -13.79 -11.44 -15.43
CA ALA A 328 -12.86 -11.51 -16.55
C ALA A 328 -11.71 -12.49 -16.29
N PHE A 329 -11.17 -12.53 -15.07
CA PHE A 329 -10.12 -13.48 -14.71
C PHE A 329 -10.58 -14.94 -14.79
N VAL A 330 -11.82 -15.24 -14.38
CA VAL A 330 -12.41 -16.58 -14.47
C VAL A 330 -12.67 -16.99 -15.93
N PHE A 331 -13.03 -16.03 -16.80
CA PHE A 331 -13.29 -16.29 -18.22
C PHE A 331 -12.04 -16.21 -19.12
N ILE A 332 -10.98 -15.50 -18.69
CA ILE A 332 -9.70 -15.39 -19.40
C ILE A 332 -8.84 -16.62 -19.15
N SER A 333 -8.95 -17.29 -17.98
CA SER A 333 -8.20 -18.52 -17.68
C SER A 333 -8.38 -19.62 -18.74
N PRO A 334 -9.60 -19.97 -19.21
CA PRO A 334 -9.77 -20.96 -20.27
C PRO A 334 -9.27 -20.50 -21.66
N ILE A 335 -9.25 -19.19 -21.92
CA ILE A 335 -8.69 -18.64 -23.17
C ILE A 335 -7.17 -18.73 -23.16
N PHE A 336 -6.55 -18.60 -21.98
CA PHE A 336 -5.12 -18.85 -21.83
C PHE A 336 -4.76 -20.33 -22.04
N ASP A 337 -5.57 -21.26 -21.55
CA ASP A 337 -5.37 -22.71 -21.79
C ASP A 337 -5.56 -23.11 -23.28
N ILE A 338 -6.20 -22.27 -24.08
CA ILE A 338 -6.37 -22.45 -25.54
C ILE A 338 -5.23 -21.78 -26.32
N LEU A 339 -4.63 -20.71 -25.79
CA LEU A 339 -3.59 -19.92 -26.45
C LEU A 339 -2.17 -20.33 -26.02
N PHE A 340 -2.04 -21.08 -24.93
CA PHE A 340 -0.78 -21.50 -24.32
C PHE A 340 -0.79 -23.00 -23.96
#